data_3455681241539e2849e292ffa26e1010
#
_entry.id   3455681241539e2849e292ffa26e1010
#
_cell.length_a   1.000
_cell.length_b   1.000
_cell.length_c   1.000
_cell.angle_alpha   90.00
_cell.angle_beta   90.00
_cell.angle_gamma   90.00
#
_symmetry.space_group_name_H-M   'P 1'
#
loop_
_entity.id
_entity.type
_entity.pdbx_description
1 polymer ?
#
loop_
_entity_poly.entity_id
_entity_poly.type
_entity_poly.pdbx_seq_one_letter_code
_entity_poly.pdbx_strand_id
1 'polypeptide(L)'
;MNRRLITCDFYFILSIEVDIMKKIVKVEPYYEPRMWGGGKRLIEEFHYQTDIAPLGEVYNVVALPNHADCFVPNMNMTLSKLYEEKSDWFECETEQLPIRVNILDPMYDLSIQIHPDDDFAKTYNGGRGKPEAWVILDAPEDGYIEFGHHAKTKEEFISMTQNKEWDKLLRYLKTPIDGFIDIPSGTLHAIGKGVLTYNISRNADLTLRLYDYDRIDPSTHKKRPIQPEEVYENVNIPDKMITFQQYPYANEFGCKVTRYWDEPGLYTLMRIQTDTEGKFLHERFAFYTCVKGEGMINDMHIRQGETILVPNHMGWIKIKGKLDLFLASYRNQHI
;
A
#
# COMPACT_ATOMS: atom_id res chain seq x y z
N MET A 1 35.70 29.46 -64.93
CA MET A 1 35.66 28.08 -64.40
C MET A 1 35.53 28.20 -62.88
N ASN A 2 34.29 28.34 -62.37
CA ASN A 2 34.01 28.59 -60.98
C ASN A 2 33.59 27.28 -60.28
N ARG A 3 34.38 26.82 -59.35
CA ARG A 3 33.98 25.76 -58.39
C ARG A 3 33.31 26.39 -57.20
N ARG A 4 32.03 26.15 -57.02
CA ARG A 4 31.30 26.42 -55.77
C ARG A 4 31.58 25.25 -54.79
N LEU A 5 32.14 25.62 -53.67
CA LEU A 5 32.21 24.75 -52.49
C LEU A 5 30.84 24.77 -51.77
N ILE A 6 30.24 23.60 -51.63
CA ILE A 6 29.05 23.39 -50.82
C ILE A 6 29.57 23.04 -49.43
N THR A 7 29.40 23.94 -48.48
CA THR A 7 29.59 23.69 -47.06
C THR A 7 28.32 23.01 -46.51
N CYS A 8 28.43 21.77 -46.12
CA CYS A 8 27.39 21.04 -45.35
C CYS A 8 27.56 21.42 -43.89
N ASP A 9 26.68 22.26 -43.37
CA ASP A 9 26.58 22.51 -41.94
C ASP A 9 25.89 21.33 -41.26
N PHE A 10 26.68 20.51 -40.58
CA PHE A 10 26.19 19.52 -39.65
C PHE A 10 25.79 20.21 -38.34
N TYR A 11 24.50 20.45 -38.15
CA TYR A 11 23.94 20.77 -36.85
C TYR A 11 24.00 19.52 -35.97
N PHE A 12 25.00 19.44 -35.12
CA PHE A 12 25.04 18.51 -33.99
C PHE A 12 24.06 19.04 -32.94
N ILE A 13 22.83 18.49 -32.90
CA ILE A 13 21.93 18.70 -31.76
C ILE A 13 22.50 17.87 -30.63
N LEU A 14 23.29 18.51 -29.78
CA LEU A 14 23.61 17.98 -28.45
C LEU A 14 22.31 18.02 -27.63
N SER A 15 21.62 16.91 -27.55
CA SER A 15 20.64 16.69 -26.48
C SER A 15 21.41 16.68 -25.17
N ILE A 16 21.39 17.78 -24.44
CA ILE A 16 21.82 17.81 -23.05
C ILE A 16 20.75 17.01 -22.29
N GLU A 17 20.96 15.73 -22.09
CA GLU A 17 20.28 14.99 -21.04
C GLU A 17 20.74 15.63 -19.72
N VAL A 18 19.88 16.47 -19.16
CA VAL A 18 20.06 16.95 -17.78
C VAL A 18 19.86 15.72 -16.91
N ASP A 19 20.97 15.11 -16.54
CA ASP A 19 20.98 14.00 -15.58
C ASP A 19 20.42 14.56 -14.25
N ILE A 20 19.14 14.32 -14.01
CA ILE A 20 18.47 14.79 -12.80
C ILE A 20 19.01 13.91 -11.66
N MET A 21 19.97 14.48 -10.90
CA MET A 21 20.52 13.81 -9.73
C MET A 21 19.42 13.25 -8.83
N LYS A 22 19.64 12.07 -8.28
CA LYS A 22 18.73 11.45 -7.29
C LYS A 22 18.42 12.44 -6.18
N LYS A 23 17.17 12.68 -5.91
CA LYS A 23 16.69 13.57 -4.85
C LYS A 23 15.44 13.04 -4.19
N ILE A 24 15.24 13.41 -2.95
CA ILE A 24 14.02 13.14 -2.23
C ILE A 24 12.88 13.93 -2.87
N VAL A 25 11.73 13.29 -3.10
CA VAL A 25 10.55 13.93 -3.70
C VAL A 25 9.29 13.62 -2.90
N LYS A 26 8.34 14.57 -2.90
CA LYS A 26 7.00 14.33 -2.37
C LYS A 26 6.19 13.47 -3.33
N VAL A 27 5.34 12.62 -2.76
CA VAL A 27 4.34 11.84 -3.48
C VAL A 27 2.97 12.29 -2.99
N GLU A 28 2.18 12.85 -3.87
CA GLU A 28 0.79 13.21 -3.59
C GLU A 28 -0.09 11.96 -3.68
N PRO A 29 -0.94 11.73 -2.67
CA PRO A 29 -1.77 10.54 -2.62
C PRO A 29 -2.86 10.55 -3.71
N TYR A 30 -3.31 9.35 -4.07
CA TYR A 30 -4.48 9.15 -4.90
C TYR A 30 -5.69 8.86 -4.00
N TYR A 31 -6.83 9.46 -4.32
CA TYR A 31 -8.06 9.35 -3.57
C TYR A 31 -9.13 8.63 -4.38
N GLU A 32 -9.89 7.78 -3.72
CA GLU A 32 -11.00 7.07 -4.34
C GLU A 32 -12.19 6.97 -3.37
N PRO A 33 -13.42 7.24 -3.82
CA PRO A 33 -14.59 7.10 -2.97
C PRO A 33 -14.82 5.64 -2.59
N ARG A 34 -15.17 5.41 -1.33
CA ARG A 34 -15.47 4.07 -0.81
C ARG A 34 -16.82 4.08 -0.09
N MET A 35 -17.75 3.24 -0.53
CA MET A 35 -19.09 3.16 0.06
C MET A 35 -19.11 2.81 1.54
N TRP A 36 -18.04 2.21 2.04
CA TRP A 36 -17.80 1.93 3.46
C TRP A 36 -17.02 3.03 4.19
N GLY A 37 -16.62 4.07 3.47
CA GLY A 37 -15.91 5.22 4.00
C GLY A 37 -16.81 6.21 4.73
N GLY A 38 -16.26 7.39 5.03
CA GLY A 38 -16.93 8.49 5.73
C GLY A 38 -16.43 8.70 7.15
N GLY A 39 -15.39 7.98 7.57
CA GLY A 39 -14.63 8.29 8.77
C GLY A 39 -13.98 9.68 8.65
N LYS A 40 -13.77 10.32 9.80
CA LYS A 40 -13.27 11.70 9.83
C LYS A 40 -11.77 11.81 9.97
N ARG A 41 -11.09 10.75 10.45
CA ARG A 41 -9.66 10.78 10.79
C ARG A 41 -8.78 11.12 9.58
N LEU A 42 -9.13 10.61 8.38
CA LEU A 42 -8.39 10.93 7.15
C LEU A 42 -8.39 12.45 6.84
N ILE A 43 -9.45 13.16 7.17
CA ILE A 43 -9.55 14.61 6.95
C ILE A 43 -9.07 15.41 8.19
N GLU A 44 -9.56 15.05 9.39
CA GLU A 44 -9.34 15.85 10.61
C GLU A 44 -7.95 15.63 11.22
N GLU A 45 -7.40 14.39 11.15
CA GLU A 45 -6.11 14.04 11.75
C GLU A 45 -4.99 13.92 10.70
N PHE A 46 -5.26 13.26 9.58
CA PHE A 46 -4.28 13.11 8.50
C PHE A 46 -4.21 14.31 7.56
N HIS A 47 -5.17 15.25 7.67
CA HIS A 47 -5.20 16.51 6.92
C HIS A 47 -5.21 16.34 5.40
N TYR A 48 -5.73 15.20 4.89
CA TYR A 48 -5.88 15.02 3.45
C TYR A 48 -6.88 16.03 2.87
N GLN A 49 -6.50 16.66 1.78
CA GLN A 49 -7.29 17.70 1.11
C GLN A 49 -7.93 17.11 -0.15
N THR A 50 -9.22 16.83 -0.09
CA THR A 50 -9.97 16.27 -1.22
C THR A 50 -11.47 16.56 -1.07
N ASP A 51 -12.16 16.71 -2.21
CA ASP A 51 -13.61 16.79 -2.28
C ASP A 51 -14.27 15.41 -2.48
N ILE A 52 -13.46 14.34 -2.54
CA ILE A 52 -13.95 12.98 -2.72
C ILE A 52 -14.67 12.50 -1.45
N ALA A 53 -15.92 12.09 -1.60
CA ALA A 53 -16.75 11.57 -0.51
C ALA A 53 -17.65 10.42 -1.01
N PRO A 54 -17.89 9.41 -0.18
CA PRO A 54 -17.27 9.19 1.14
C PRO A 54 -15.82 8.72 1.03
N LEU A 55 -14.90 9.38 1.75
CA LEU A 55 -13.50 8.97 1.81
C LEU A 55 -13.35 7.86 2.88
N GLY A 56 -12.77 6.74 2.49
CA GLY A 56 -12.51 5.61 3.41
C GLY A 56 -11.10 5.05 3.27
N GLU A 57 -10.46 5.36 2.15
CA GLU A 57 -9.14 4.88 1.78
C GLU A 57 -8.35 5.96 1.07
N VAL A 58 -7.08 6.07 1.41
CA VAL A 58 -6.13 6.96 0.76
C VAL A 58 -4.93 6.13 0.31
N TYR A 59 -4.63 6.17 -0.97
CA TYR A 59 -3.45 5.53 -1.52
C TYR A 59 -2.25 6.47 -1.41
N ASN A 60 -1.41 6.25 -0.43
CA ASN A 60 -0.17 6.99 -0.23
C ASN A 60 0.90 6.62 -1.25
N VAL A 61 0.87 5.38 -1.73
CA VAL A 61 1.71 4.86 -2.81
C VAL A 61 0.88 3.91 -3.66
N VAL A 62 0.64 4.29 -4.90
CA VAL A 62 0.04 3.44 -5.93
C VAL A 62 0.53 3.91 -7.29
N ALA A 63 0.82 2.97 -8.19
CA ALA A 63 1.32 3.23 -9.52
C ALA A 63 0.70 2.22 -10.50
N LEU A 64 -0.57 2.41 -10.81
CA LEU A 64 -1.34 1.62 -11.78
C LEU A 64 -1.76 2.55 -12.92
N PRO A 65 -1.04 2.58 -14.05
CA PRO A 65 -1.34 3.45 -15.17
C PRO A 65 -2.81 3.34 -15.62
N ASN A 66 -3.44 4.46 -15.89
CA ASN A 66 -4.84 4.57 -16.34
C ASN A 66 -5.90 4.10 -15.32
N HIS A 67 -5.50 3.87 -14.07
CA HIS A 67 -6.43 3.50 -12.99
C HIS A 67 -6.16 4.35 -11.75
N ALA A 68 -5.31 3.93 -10.86
CA ALA A 68 -4.92 4.65 -9.65
C ALA A 68 -3.42 4.93 -9.70
N ASP A 69 -3.03 6.20 -9.72
CA ASP A 69 -1.62 6.58 -9.89
C ASP A 69 -1.32 7.86 -9.10
N CYS A 70 -0.43 7.78 -8.14
CA CYS A 70 0.02 8.92 -7.35
C CYS A 70 0.75 9.93 -8.23
N PHE A 71 0.72 11.20 -7.83
CA PHE A 71 1.42 12.26 -8.54
C PHE A 71 2.69 12.69 -7.81
N VAL A 72 3.73 13.06 -8.55
CA VAL A 72 5.01 13.54 -8.03
C VAL A 72 5.21 14.99 -8.48
N PRO A 73 4.76 15.98 -7.69
CA PRO A 73 4.65 17.38 -8.13
C PRO A 73 6.00 17.99 -8.52
N ASN A 74 7.06 17.67 -7.78
CA ASN A 74 8.41 18.17 -8.06
C ASN A 74 9.01 17.65 -9.38
N MET A 75 8.40 16.61 -9.96
CA MET A 75 8.79 16.01 -11.23
C MET A 75 7.73 16.25 -12.33
N ASN A 76 6.57 16.77 -11.95
CA ASN A 76 5.40 16.98 -12.81
C ASN A 76 5.01 15.73 -13.62
N MET A 77 4.98 14.58 -12.95
CA MET A 77 4.62 13.30 -13.57
C MET A 77 3.95 12.37 -12.55
N THR A 78 3.32 11.31 -13.04
CA THR A 78 2.77 10.27 -12.20
C THR A 78 3.87 9.38 -11.64
N LEU A 79 3.56 8.65 -10.57
CA LEU A 79 4.52 7.75 -9.93
C LEU A 79 4.88 6.57 -10.84
N SER A 80 3.93 6.08 -11.62
CA SER A 80 4.20 5.02 -12.62
C SER A 80 5.19 5.49 -13.67
N LYS A 81 5.02 6.73 -14.16
CA LYS A 81 5.94 7.32 -15.13
C LYS A 81 7.32 7.60 -14.54
N LEU A 82 7.39 8.05 -13.29
CA LEU A 82 8.66 8.19 -12.58
C LEU A 82 9.38 6.85 -12.46
N TYR A 83 8.66 5.78 -12.12
CA TYR A 83 9.21 4.44 -12.02
C TYR A 83 9.79 3.94 -13.35
N GLU A 84 9.10 4.20 -14.46
CA GLU A 84 9.54 3.86 -15.81
C GLU A 84 10.77 4.67 -16.23
N GLU A 85 10.73 6.02 -16.08
CA GLU A 85 11.78 6.92 -16.57
C GLU A 85 13.02 7.00 -15.69
N LYS A 86 12.90 6.64 -14.39
CA LYS A 86 13.97 6.71 -13.39
C LYS A 86 14.19 5.36 -12.72
N SER A 87 14.33 4.29 -13.52
CA SER A 87 14.56 2.93 -13.03
C SER A 87 15.77 2.83 -12.10
N ASP A 88 16.80 3.68 -12.32
CA ASP A 88 17.97 3.81 -11.46
C ASP A 88 17.67 4.32 -10.04
N TRP A 89 16.51 4.96 -9.81
CA TRP A 89 16.07 5.39 -8.49
C TRP A 89 15.53 4.22 -7.65
N PHE A 90 15.07 3.17 -8.32
CA PHE A 90 14.39 2.03 -7.68
C PHE A 90 15.23 0.74 -7.73
N GLU A 91 15.95 0.50 -8.83
CA GLU A 91 16.73 -0.72 -9.08
C GLU A 91 15.92 -2.02 -8.84
N CYS A 92 14.66 -2.02 -9.25
CA CYS A 92 13.78 -3.18 -9.17
C CYS A 92 13.82 -3.99 -10.47
N GLU A 93 13.68 -5.33 -10.34
CA GLU A 93 13.56 -6.25 -11.47
C GLU A 93 12.14 -6.30 -12.08
N THR A 94 11.21 -5.51 -11.52
CA THR A 94 9.79 -5.52 -11.91
C THR A 94 9.47 -4.46 -12.95
N GLU A 95 8.60 -4.78 -13.91
CA GLU A 95 8.15 -3.83 -14.94
C GLU A 95 7.31 -2.68 -14.37
N GLN A 96 6.64 -2.90 -13.25
CA GLN A 96 5.83 -1.91 -12.56
C GLN A 96 6.28 -1.77 -11.12
N LEU A 97 6.01 -0.61 -10.51
CA LEU A 97 6.29 -0.41 -9.08
C LEU A 97 5.72 -1.59 -8.28
N PRO A 98 6.55 -2.31 -7.51
CA PRO A 98 6.12 -3.59 -6.94
C PRO A 98 5.21 -3.47 -5.71
N ILE A 99 5.18 -2.32 -5.05
CA ILE A 99 4.48 -2.11 -3.78
C ILE A 99 3.39 -1.06 -3.86
N ARG A 100 2.38 -1.22 -3.01
CA ARG A 100 1.29 -0.28 -2.76
C ARG A 100 1.19 -0.01 -1.26
N VAL A 101 0.87 1.22 -0.90
CA VAL A 101 0.62 1.64 0.47
C VAL A 101 -0.67 2.43 0.53
N ASN A 102 -1.54 2.08 1.47
CA ASN A 102 -2.77 2.82 1.71
C ASN A 102 -3.10 2.89 3.21
N ILE A 103 -3.82 3.94 3.58
CA ILE A 103 -4.42 4.11 4.91
C ILE A 103 -5.92 3.99 4.75
N LEU A 104 -6.53 3.11 5.57
CA LEU A 104 -7.95 2.83 5.57
C LEU A 104 -8.59 3.29 6.88
N ASP A 105 -9.69 4.04 6.76
CA ASP A 105 -10.52 4.51 7.88
C ASP A 105 -11.99 4.17 7.63
N PRO A 106 -12.40 2.92 7.83
CA PRO A 106 -13.74 2.47 7.53
C PRO A 106 -14.76 2.95 8.59
N MET A 107 -15.86 3.54 8.11
CA MET A 107 -17.04 3.82 8.93
C MET A 107 -17.98 2.62 9.03
N TYR A 108 -17.92 1.71 8.04
CA TYR A 108 -18.66 0.46 7.97
C TYR A 108 -17.69 -0.67 7.62
N ASP A 109 -18.04 -1.90 8.01
CA ASP A 109 -17.21 -3.08 7.71
C ASP A 109 -16.91 -3.19 6.20
N LEU A 110 -15.68 -3.54 5.85
CA LEU A 110 -15.33 -3.85 4.48
C LEU A 110 -16.05 -5.13 4.02
N SER A 111 -16.11 -5.32 2.70
CA SER A 111 -16.58 -6.60 2.16
C SER A 111 -15.69 -7.75 2.62
N ILE A 112 -16.29 -8.89 2.92
CA ILE A 112 -15.56 -10.14 3.17
C ILE A 112 -15.02 -10.64 1.84
N GLN A 113 -13.71 -10.78 1.75
CA GLN A 113 -12.99 -10.95 0.50
C GLN A 113 -11.72 -11.78 0.65
N ILE A 114 -11.17 -12.21 -0.49
CA ILE A 114 -9.82 -12.74 -0.60
C ILE A 114 -9.06 -12.00 -1.70
N HIS A 115 -7.75 -12.08 -1.66
CA HIS A 115 -6.87 -11.81 -2.79
C HIS A 115 -6.28 -13.14 -3.27
N PRO A 116 -6.48 -13.53 -4.55
CA PRO A 116 -5.95 -14.78 -5.05
C PRO A 116 -4.42 -14.72 -5.25
N ASP A 117 -3.82 -15.86 -5.54
CA ASP A 117 -2.40 -15.95 -5.88
C ASP A 117 -2.09 -15.51 -7.32
N ASP A 118 -0.81 -15.60 -7.70
CA ASP A 118 -0.32 -15.18 -9.01
C ASP A 118 -0.86 -16.08 -10.14
N ASP A 119 -0.99 -17.39 -9.91
CA ASP A 119 -1.42 -18.35 -10.93
C ASP A 119 -2.86 -18.11 -11.34
N PHE A 120 -3.74 -17.92 -10.35
CA PHE A 120 -5.13 -17.57 -10.62
C PHE A 120 -5.25 -16.18 -11.23
N ALA A 121 -4.60 -15.16 -10.67
CA ALA A 121 -4.69 -13.78 -11.15
C ALA A 121 -4.25 -13.64 -12.60
N LYS A 122 -3.15 -14.31 -12.97
CA LYS A 122 -2.63 -14.34 -14.35
C LYS A 122 -3.65 -14.90 -15.33
N THR A 123 -4.35 -15.97 -14.95
CA THR A 123 -5.35 -16.62 -15.80
C THR A 123 -6.66 -15.84 -15.84
N TYR A 124 -7.07 -15.27 -14.71
CA TYR A 124 -8.36 -14.62 -14.54
C TYR A 124 -8.45 -13.26 -15.26
N ASN A 125 -7.43 -12.43 -15.14
CA ASN A 125 -7.42 -11.07 -15.74
C ASN A 125 -6.05 -10.62 -16.27
N GLY A 126 -5.07 -11.51 -16.36
CA GLY A 126 -3.70 -11.18 -16.75
C GLY A 126 -2.91 -10.42 -15.68
N GLY A 127 -3.45 -10.32 -14.46
CA GLY A 127 -2.88 -9.59 -13.34
C GLY A 127 -1.93 -10.41 -12.48
N ARG A 128 -1.73 -9.93 -11.25
CA ARG A 128 -0.89 -10.53 -10.22
C ARG A 128 -1.70 -10.71 -8.93
N GLY A 129 -1.33 -11.71 -8.14
CA GLY A 129 -1.84 -11.88 -6.79
C GLY A 129 -1.50 -10.69 -5.90
N LYS A 130 -2.29 -10.48 -4.83
CA LYS A 130 -2.13 -9.33 -3.93
C LYS A 130 -1.98 -9.77 -2.48
N PRO A 131 -0.86 -10.40 -2.09
CA PRO A 131 -0.55 -10.54 -0.67
C PRO A 131 -0.38 -9.16 -0.05
N GLU A 132 -0.81 -9.02 1.20
CA GLU A 132 -0.77 -7.75 1.93
C GLU A 132 -0.47 -7.95 3.41
N ALA A 133 -0.17 -6.87 4.11
CA ALA A 133 -0.03 -6.86 5.56
C ALA A 133 -0.57 -5.56 6.14
N TRP A 134 -1.06 -5.65 7.39
CA TRP A 134 -1.65 -4.53 8.10
C TRP A 134 -0.90 -4.22 9.39
N VAL A 135 -0.80 -2.93 9.70
CA VAL A 135 -0.50 -2.43 11.05
C VAL A 135 -1.70 -1.62 11.53
N ILE A 136 -2.22 -1.94 12.70
CA ILE A 136 -3.35 -1.22 13.29
C ILE A 136 -2.84 0.08 13.89
N LEU A 137 -3.29 1.21 13.35
CA LEU A 137 -2.91 2.55 13.82
C LEU A 137 -3.81 3.01 14.97
N ASP A 138 -5.11 2.69 14.90
CA ASP A 138 -6.10 2.99 15.91
C ASP A 138 -7.32 2.06 15.75
N ALA A 139 -8.03 1.80 16.84
CA ALA A 139 -9.22 0.97 16.83
C ALA A 139 -10.13 1.30 18.03
N PRO A 140 -11.46 1.15 17.91
CA PRO A 140 -12.34 1.17 19.05
C PRO A 140 -12.05 -0.01 20.01
N GLU A 141 -12.51 0.09 21.27
CA GLU A 141 -12.26 -0.94 22.28
C GLU A 141 -12.78 -2.33 21.86
N ASP A 142 -13.88 -2.37 21.13
CA ASP A 142 -14.49 -3.55 20.55
C ASP A 142 -14.08 -3.78 19.07
N GLY A 143 -13.03 -3.10 18.60
CA GLY A 143 -12.51 -3.20 17.23
C GLY A 143 -12.06 -4.60 16.87
N TYR A 144 -12.40 -5.03 15.67
CA TYR A 144 -12.08 -6.36 15.16
C TYR A 144 -11.77 -6.32 13.65
N ILE A 145 -11.17 -7.40 13.21
CA ILE A 145 -11.11 -7.78 11.79
C ILE A 145 -11.73 -9.18 11.63
N GLU A 146 -12.40 -9.40 10.51
CA GLU A 146 -12.68 -10.76 10.04
C GLU A 146 -11.39 -11.31 9.44
N PHE A 147 -10.96 -12.47 9.93
CA PHE A 147 -9.69 -13.04 9.51
C PHE A 147 -9.71 -14.56 9.54
N GLY A 148 -9.85 -15.16 8.37
CA GLY A 148 -9.99 -16.60 8.18
C GLY A 148 -11.40 -17.10 8.49
N HIS A 149 -11.53 -18.43 8.57
CA HIS A 149 -12.80 -19.10 8.76
C HIS A 149 -12.67 -20.42 9.55
N HIS A 150 -13.81 -20.98 9.94
CA HIS A 150 -13.87 -22.21 10.74
C HIS A 150 -14.12 -23.49 9.92
N ALA A 151 -14.51 -23.38 8.65
CA ALA A 151 -14.79 -24.53 7.79
C ALA A 151 -13.54 -25.40 7.61
N LYS A 152 -13.72 -26.72 7.60
CA LYS A 152 -12.64 -27.72 7.49
C LYS A 152 -12.53 -28.31 6.09
N THR A 153 -13.62 -28.25 5.31
CA THR A 153 -13.66 -28.74 3.93
C THR A 153 -14.28 -27.69 3.01
N LYS A 154 -14.08 -27.84 1.72
CA LYS A 154 -14.66 -26.96 0.70
C LYS A 154 -16.18 -27.03 0.71
N GLU A 155 -16.75 -28.23 0.87
CA GLU A 155 -18.19 -28.45 0.93
C GLU A 155 -18.81 -27.77 2.14
N GLU A 156 -18.16 -27.84 3.30
CA GLU A 156 -18.60 -27.15 4.51
C GLU A 156 -18.57 -25.62 4.32
N PHE A 157 -17.49 -25.08 3.74
CA PHE A 157 -17.35 -23.65 3.44
C PHE A 157 -18.47 -23.17 2.52
N ILE A 158 -18.71 -23.88 1.41
CA ILE A 158 -19.77 -23.59 0.45
C ILE A 158 -21.15 -23.65 1.11
N SER A 159 -21.42 -24.73 1.86
CA SER A 159 -22.70 -24.91 2.56
C SER A 159 -22.99 -23.76 3.54
N MET A 160 -22.01 -23.40 4.39
CA MET A 160 -22.16 -22.30 5.34
C MET A 160 -22.37 -20.96 4.62
N THR A 161 -21.66 -20.71 3.52
CA THR A 161 -21.80 -19.49 2.71
C THR A 161 -23.20 -19.39 2.08
N GLN A 162 -23.66 -20.46 1.44
CA GLN A 162 -24.98 -20.50 0.78
C GLN A 162 -26.13 -20.37 1.79
N ASN A 163 -25.96 -20.92 2.98
CA ASN A 163 -26.94 -20.80 4.07
C ASN A 163 -26.80 -19.48 4.85
N LYS A 164 -25.83 -18.60 4.50
CA LYS A 164 -25.55 -17.33 5.18
C LYS A 164 -25.23 -17.51 6.67
N GLU A 165 -24.58 -18.60 7.04
CA GLU A 165 -24.17 -18.90 8.41
C GLU A 165 -22.87 -18.15 8.80
N TRP A 166 -22.85 -16.81 8.57
CA TRP A 166 -21.67 -15.98 8.72
C TRP A 166 -21.06 -16.05 10.12
N ASP A 167 -21.88 -16.01 11.17
CA ASP A 167 -21.42 -16.06 12.57
C ASP A 167 -20.71 -17.39 12.92
N LYS A 168 -21.01 -18.47 12.20
CA LYS A 168 -20.37 -19.77 12.37
C LYS A 168 -19.15 -19.92 11.47
N LEU A 169 -19.19 -19.30 10.29
CA LEU A 169 -18.14 -19.40 9.28
C LEU A 169 -16.96 -18.52 9.63
N LEU A 170 -17.21 -17.24 9.92
CA LEU A 170 -16.16 -16.22 10.06
C LEU A 170 -15.44 -16.30 11.39
N ARG A 171 -14.14 -16.06 11.35
CA ARG A 171 -13.33 -15.88 12.54
C ARG A 171 -13.05 -14.38 12.74
N TYR A 172 -13.23 -13.92 13.97
CA TYR A 172 -13.01 -12.54 14.37
C TYR A 172 -11.77 -12.44 15.24
N LEU A 173 -10.89 -11.49 14.93
CA LEU A 173 -9.72 -11.18 15.74
C LEU A 173 -9.85 -9.76 16.30
N LYS A 174 -9.69 -9.62 17.62
CA LYS A 174 -9.61 -8.30 18.25
C LYS A 174 -8.35 -7.57 17.76
N THR A 175 -8.48 -6.28 17.48
CA THR A 175 -7.40 -5.45 16.91
C THR A 175 -6.58 -4.78 18.01
N PRO A 176 -5.35 -5.21 18.28
CA PRO A 176 -4.44 -4.48 19.15
C PRO A 176 -3.80 -3.32 18.39
N ILE A 177 -3.74 -2.14 19.00
CA ILE A 177 -2.98 -1.02 18.44
C ILE A 177 -1.50 -1.43 18.31
N ASP A 178 -0.86 -0.99 17.22
CA ASP A 178 0.50 -1.38 16.80
C ASP A 178 0.66 -2.88 16.45
N GLY A 179 -0.46 -3.64 16.44
CA GLY A 179 -0.45 -5.03 15.99
C GLY A 179 -0.22 -5.14 14.49
N PHE A 180 0.70 -6.03 14.12
CA PHE A 180 0.97 -6.41 12.73
C PHE A 180 0.31 -7.74 12.41
N ILE A 181 -0.26 -7.86 11.20
CA ILE A 181 -0.78 -9.12 10.69
C ILE A 181 -0.45 -9.26 9.20
N ASP A 182 0.11 -10.40 8.83
CA ASP A 182 0.32 -10.80 7.44
C ASP A 182 -0.93 -11.48 6.88
N ILE A 183 -1.25 -11.19 5.62
CA ILE A 183 -2.45 -11.67 4.92
C ILE A 183 -2.02 -12.35 3.62
N PRO A 184 -1.63 -13.63 3.68
CA PRO A 184 -1.28 -14.40 2.50
C PRO A 184 -2.45 -14.50 1.52
N SER A 185 -2.15 -14.65 0.23
CA SER A 185 -3.15 -14.93 -0.80
C SER A 185 -4.08 -16.09 -0.39
N GLY A 186 -5.36 -15.97 -0.72
CA GLY A 186 -6.39 -16.95 -0.37
C GLY A 186 -6.93 -16.84 1.08
N THR A 187 -6.39 -15.95 1.91
CA THR A 187 -6.91 -15.73 3.26
C THR A 187 -8.20 -14.91 3.21
N LEU A 188 -9.28 -15.42 3.79
CA LEU A 188 -10.54 -14.68 3.93
C LEU A 188 -10.38 -13.57 4.95
N HIS A 189 -10.67 -12.32 4.58
CA HIS A 189 -10.45 -11.18 5.47
C HIS A 189 -11.39 -10.01 5.20
N ALA A 190 -11.59 -9.17 6.21
CA ALA A 190 -12.16 -7.83 6.09
C ALA A 190 -11.73 -6.98 7.30
N ILE A 191 -11.68 -5.65 7.12
CA ILE A 191 -11.45 -4.71 8.21
C ILE A 191 -12.81 -4.30 8.78
N GLY A 192 -13.00 -4.44 10.08
CA GLY A 192 -14.18 -4.00 10.79
C GLY A 192 -14.26 -2.48 10.90
N LYS A 193 -15.47 -1.98 11.08
CA LYS A 193 -15.75 -0.53 11.22
C LYS A 193 -14.88 0.12 12.31
N GLY A 194 -14.40 1.32 12.03
CA GLY A 194 -13.63 2.13 12.98
C GLY A 194 -12.17 1.70 13.18
N VAL A 195 -11.71 0.63 12.53
CA VAL A 195 -10.31 0.18 12.63
C VAL A 195 -9.46 0.94 11.62
N LEU A 196 -8.62 1.86 12.10
CA LEU A 196 -7.68 2.62 11.28
C LEU A 196 -6.45 1.77 10.98
N THR A 197 -6.15 1.56 9.72
CA THR A 197 -5.14 0.59 9.29
C THR A 197 -4.16 1.20 8.31
N TYR A 198 -2.85 0.97 8.54
CA TYR A 198 -1.82 1.12 7.52
C TYR A 198 -1.67 -0.21 6.80
N ASN A 199 -1.89 -0.22 5.50
CA ASN A 199 -1.77 -1.39 4.64
C ASN A 199 -0.57 -1.25 3.72
N ILE A 200 0.22 -2.31 3.62
CA ILE A 200 1.19 -2.52 2.55
C ILE A 200 0.81 -3.77 1.76
N SER A 201 0.88 -3.70 0.45
CA SER A 201 0.58 -4.84 -0.41
C SER A 201 1.45 -4.83 -1.67
N ARG A 202 1.44 -5.93 -2.40
CA ARG A 202 1.87 -5.89 -3.81
C ARG A 202 1.00 -4.89 -4.57
N ASN A 203 1.60 -4.14 -5.50
CA ASN A 203 0.87 -3.21 -6.36
C ASN A 203 0.07 -3.96 -7.42
N ALA A 204 -1.06 -4.53 -7.00
CA ALA A 204 -2.01 -5.29 -7.79
C ALA A 204 -3.44 -4.91 -7.40
N ASP A 205 -4.42 -5.21 -8.24
CA ASP A 205 -5.80 -4.73 -8.04
C ASP A 205 -6.85 -5.83 -8.30
N LEU A 206 -6.61 -7.02 -7.76
CA LEU A 206 -7.57 -8.12 -7.84
C LEU A 206 -8.12 -8.44 -6.46
N THR A 207 -9.42 -8.23 -6.30
CA THR A 207 -10.19 -8.57 -5.10
C THR A 207 -11.37 -9.44 -5.49
N LEU A 208 -11.49 -10.62 -4.90
CA LEU A 208 -12.64 -11.51 -5.03
C LEU A 208 -13.52 -11.38 -3.78
N ARG A 209 -14.73 -10.84 -3.95
CA ARG A 209 -15.67 -10.59 -2.85
C ARG A 209 -16.58 -11.79 -2.66
N LEU A 210 -16.61 -12.29 -1.43
CA LEU A 210 -17.55 -13.34 -1.02
C LEU A 210 -18.89 -12.76 -0.58
N TYR A 211 -18.85 -11.68 0.22
CA TYR A 211 -20.03 -11.06 0.79
C TYR A 211 -19.82 -9.56 0.99
N ASP A 212 -20.86 -8.77 0.71
CA ASP A 212 -20.82 -7.31 0.85
C ASP A 212 -22.07 -6.77 1.59
N TYR A 213 -22.59 -7.56 2.53
CA TYR A 213 -23.74 -7.20 3.40
C TYR A 213 -25.00 -6.78 2.63
N ASP A 214 -25.15 -7.22 1.40
CA ASP A 214 -26.23 -6.82 0.50
C ASP A 214 -26.36 -5.29 0.28
N ARG A 215 -25.28 -4.53 0.54
CA ARG A 215 -25.24 -3.07 0.45
C ARG A 215 -25.50 -2.57 -0.97
N ILE A 216 -26.20 -1.44 -1.05
CA ILE A 216 -26.40 -0.71 -2.30
C ILE A 216 -25.43 0.47 -2.29
N ASP A 217 -24.58 0.54 -3.31
CA ASP A 217 -23.68 1.67 -3.51
C ASP A 217 -24.52 2.93 -3.81
N PRO A 218 -24.39 3.99 -3.01
CA PRO A 218 -25.20 5.20 -3.18
C PRO A 218 -24.91 5.96 -4.48
N SER A 219 -23.74 5.76 -5.08
CA SER A 219 -23.34 6.41 -6.33
C SER A 219 -23.92 5.71 -7.57
N THR A 220 -23.99 4.38 -7.54
CA THR A 220 -24.45 3.56 -8.67
C THR A 220 -25.88 3.04 -8.50
N HIS A 221 -26.45 3.13 -7.30
CA HIS A 221 -27.73 2.52 -6.90
C HIS A 221 -27.79 1.01 -7.15
N LYS A 222 -26.63 0.32 -7.13
CA LYS A 222 -26.51 -1.12 -7.36
C LYS A 222 -25.68 -1.77 -6.27
N LYS A 223 -25.88 -3.07 -6.08
CA LYS A 223 -24.95 -3.89 -5.29
C LYS A 223 -23.63 -4.03 -6.05
N ARG A 224 -22.51 -4.02 -5.31
CA ARG A 224 -21.22 -4.39 -5.92
C ARG A 224 -21.25 -5.86 -6.32
N PRO A 225 -20.59 -6.24 -7.42
CA PRO A 225 -20.43 -7.63 -7.79
C PRO A 225 -19.70 -8.42 -6.69
N ILE A 226 -20.16 -9.65 -6.46
CA ILE A 226 -19.47 -10.66 -5.66
C ILE A 226 -19.06 -11.81 -6.56
N GLN A 227 -18.02 -12.55 -6.18
CA GLN A 227 -17.41 -13.62 -6.96
C GLN A 227 -17.31 -14.90 -6.10
N PRO A 228 -18.44 -15.47 -5.64
CA PRO A 228 -18.42 -16.60 -4.72
C PRO A 228 -17.72 -17.84 -5.32
N GLU A 229 -17.95 -18.15 -6.59
CA GLU A 229 -17.35 -19.33 -7.23
C GLU A 229 -15.83 -19.23 -7.28
N GLU A 230 -15.31 -18.04 -7.66
CA GLU A 230 -13.87 -17.77 -7.69
C GLU A 230 -13.29 -17.78 -6.26
N VAL A 231 -14.04 -17.31 -5.26
CA VAL A 231 -13.62 -17.42 -3.86
C VAL A 231 -13.55 -18.89 -3.44
N TYR A 232 -14.55 -19.72 -3.78
CA TYR A 232 -14.54 -21.15 -3.44
C TYR A 232 -13.35 -21.91 -4.04
N GLU A 233 -12.84 -21.45 -5.17
CA GLU A 233 -11.67 -22.03 -5.81
C GLU A 233 -10.34 -21.59 -5.19
N ASN A 234 -10.30 -20.41 -4.57
CA ASN A 234 -9.04 -19.78 -4.16
C ASN A 234 -8.91 -19.54 -2.66
N VAL A 235 -9.95 -19.76 -1.86
CA VAL A 235 -9.86 -19.62 -0.40
C VAL A 235 -9.06 -20.77 0.22
N ASN A 236 -8.21 -20.44 1.18
CA ASN A 236 -7.39 -21.43 1.91
C ASN A 236 -8.26 -22.32 2.81
N ILE A 237 -8.36 -23.62 2.51
CA ILE A 237 -9.11 -24.60 3.31
C ILE A 237 -8.25 -25.85 3.59
N PRO A 238 -8.08 -26.27 4.84
CA PRO A 238 -8.45 -25.53 6.05
C PRO A 238 -7.64 -24.23 6.19
N ASP A 239 -8.26 -23.22 6.78
CA ASP A 239 -7.58 -21.96 7.00
C ASP A 239 -6.49 -22.08 8.09
N LYS A 240 -5.37 -21.37 7.88
CA LYS A 240 -4.30 -21.29 8.87
C LYS A 240 -4.65 -20.25 9.93
N MET A 241 -4.45 -20.60 11.19
CA MET A 241 -4.63 -19.64 12.27
C MET A 241 -3.42 -18.72 12.34
N ILE A 242 -3.57 -17.50 11.78
CA ILE A 242 -2.63 -16.40 11.93
C ILE A 242 -3.22 -15.42 12.94
N THR A 243 -2.39 -14.78 13.75
CA THR A 243 -2.80 -13.81 14.77
C THR A 243 -1.92 -12.57 14.68
N PHE A 244 -2.39 -11.47 15.25
CA PHE A 244 -1.57 -10.28 15.39
C PHE A 244 -0.27 -10.55 16.12
N GLN A 245 0.80 -9.95 15.61
CA GLN A 245 2.12 -9.96 16.22
C GLN A 245 2.49 -8.55 16.65
N GLN A 246 3.22 -8.43 17.76
CA GLN A 246 3.82 -7.18 18.20
C GLN A 246 5.32 -7.31 18.17
N TYR A 247 5.97 -6.36 17.53
CA TYR A 247 7.42 -6.37 17.35
C TYR A 247 8.08 -5.32 18.25
N PRO A 248 9.17 -5.69 18.96
CA PRO A 248 9.93 -4.72 19.72
C PRO A 248 10.67 -3.75 18.76
N TYR A 249 10.90 -2.55 19.21
CA TYR A 249 11.79 -1.63 18.53
C TYR A 249 13.25 -1.79 19.00
N ALA A 250 14.18 -1.47 18.13
CA ALA A 250 15.59 -1.25 18.46
C ALA A 250 15.89 0.26 18.43
N ASN A 251 16.77 0.73 19.33
CA ASN A 251 17.27 2.10 19.28
C ASN A 251 18.47 2.17 18.35
N GLU A 252 18.36 2.89 17.25
CA GLU A 252 19.39 2.99 16.21
C GLU A 252 19.58 4.45 15.80
N PHE A 253 20.76 4.99 16.07
CA PHE A 253 21.18 6.34 15.65
C PHE A 253 20.16 7.45 15.93
N GLY A 254 19.52 7.44 17.11
CA GLY A 254 18.52 8.42 17.52
C GLY A 254 17.09 8.09 17.09
N CYS A 255 16.88 7.00 16.40
CA CYS A 255 15.56 6.50 16.02
C CYS A 255 15.18 5.23 16.80
N LYS A 256 13.87 5.04 17.05
CA LYS A 256 13.30 3.75 17.42
C LYS A 256 12.87 3.07 16.12
N VAL A 257 13.43 1.92 15.81
CA VAL A 257 13.18 1.18 14.55
C VAL A 257 12.49 -0.14 14.86
N THR A 258 11.26 -0.30 14.38
CA THR A 258 10.53 -1.59 14.42
C THR A 258 10.56 -2.20 13.02
N ARG A 259 11.01 -3.45 12.91
CA ARG A 259 11.03 -4.20 11.64
C ARG A 259 9.92 -5.20 11.65
N TYR A 260 8.90 -4.98 10.82
CA TYR A 260 7.75 -5.86 10.72
C TYR A 260 7.96 -6.99 9.70
N TRP A 261 8.46 -6.64 8.52
CA TRP A 261 8.55 -7.57 7.39
C TRP A 261 9.71 -7.20 6.46
N ASP A 262 10.43 -8.20 5.92
CA ASP A 262 11.41 -8.02 4.86
C ASP A 262 11.52 -9.31 4.04
N GLU A 263 10.70 -9.43 3.00
CA GLU A 263 10.66 -10.60 2.14
C GLU A 263 11.11 -10.25 0.71
N PRO A 264 12.15 -10.92 0.18
CA PRO A 264 12.58 -10.72 -1.20
C PRO A 264 11.46 -11.05 -2.19
N GLY A 265 11.28 -10.19 -3.19
CA GLY A 265 10.25 -10.35 -4.21
C GLY A 265 8.83 -9.93 -3.76
N LEU A 266 8.69 -9.43 -2.53
CA LEU A 266 7.40 -8.98 -2.00
C LEU A 266 7.46 -7.53 -1.52
N TYR A 267 7.71 -7.26 -0.27
CA TYR A 267 7.89 -5.93 0.31
C TYR A 267 8.72 -5.95 1.59
N THR A 268 9.21 -4.77 1.96
CA THR A 268 9.81 -4.49 3.27
C THR A 268 8.95 -3.47 3.98
N LEU A 269 8.63 -3.70 5.26
CA LEU A 269 7.91 -2.78 6.12
C LEU A 269 8.65 -2.55 7.42
N MET A 270 8.92 -1.28 7.73
CA MET A 270 9.50 -0.83 9.00
C MET A 270 8.73 0.37 9.53
N ARG A 271 8.84 0.62 10.84
CA ARG A 271 8.40 1.86 11.48
C ARG A 271 9.60 2.56 12.08
N ILE A 272 9.74 3.84 11.83
CA ILE A 272 10.84 4.66 12.29
C ILE A 272 10.24 5.83 13.06
N GLN A 273 10.58 5.92 14.35
CA GLN A 273 10.09 6.97 15.23
C GLN A 273 11.28 7.78 15.77
N THR A 274 11.11 9.10 15.85
CA THR A 274 12.07 10.01 16.46
C THR A 274 11.34 11.03 17.33
N ASP A 275 11.95 11.39 18.46
CA ASP A 275 11.44 12.43 19.35
C ASP A 275 12.09 13.79 19.05
N THR A 276 13.31 13.82 18.52
CA THR A 276 14.06 15.05 18.24
C THR A 276 14.87 14.97 16.95
N GLU A 277 15.92 14.14 16.93
CA GLU A 277 16.80 13.96 15.79
C GLU A 277 17.35 12.54 15.76
N GLY A 278 17.43 11.98 14.56
CA GLY A 278 18.05 10.69 14.28
C GLY A 278 18.54 10.61 12.84
N LYS A 279 19.11 9.47 12.48
CA LYS A 279 19.50 9.17 11.11
C LYS A 279 19.25 7.71 10.78
N PHE A 280 18.99 7.43 9.52
CA PHE A 280 18.76 6.09 9.01
C PHE A 280 19.56 5.87 7.73
N LEU A 281 20.18 4.69 7.59
CA LEU A 281 20.99 4.36 6.41
C LEU A 281 20.07 3.82 5.29
N HIS A 282 20.18 4.45 4.12
CA HIS A 282 19.44 4.10 2.92
C HIS A 282 20.33 3.42 1.89
N GLU A 283 20.04 2.15 1.63
CA GLU A 283 20.67 1.36 0.57
C GLU A 283 19.70 1.09 -0.58
N ARG A 284 18.41 0.98 -0.27
CA ARG A 284 17.32 0.75 -1.22
C ARG A 284 16.37 1.95 -1.26
N PHE A 285 15.61 2.13 -2.35
CA PHE A 285 14.56 3.14 -2.35
C PHE A 285 13.55 2.87 -1.22
N ALA A 286 12.90 3.91 -0.75
CA ALA A 286 11.80 3.74 0.20
C ALA A 286 10.79 4.88 0.12
N PHE A 287 9.54 4.54 0.37
CA PHE A 287 8.50 5.51 0.67
C PHE A 287 8.38 5.68 2.18
N TYR A 288 8.48 6.90 2.64
CA TYR A 288 8.20 7.27 4.02
C TYR A 288 6.83 7.90 4.09
N THR A 289 5.90 7.26 4.80
CA THR A 289 4.57 7.79 5.10
C THR A 289 4.54 8.24 6.55
N CYS A 290 4.29 9.51 6.79
CA CYS A 290 4.13 10.05 8.14
C CYS A 290 2.73 9.76 8.66
N VAL A 291 2.64 8.94 9.72
CA VAL A 291 1.36 8.60 10.34
C VAL A 291 1.09 9.43 11.60
N LYS A 292 2.11 10.13 12.14
CA LYS A 292 1.93 11.04 13.26
C LYS A 292 3.08 12.04 13.36
N GLY A 293 2.72 13.30 13.68
CA GLY A 293 3.68 14.38 13.94
C GLY A 293 4.13 15.12 12.68
N GLU A 294 5.19 15.88 12.80
CA GLU A 294 5.80 16.67 11.72
C GLU A 294 7.30 16.86 11.94
N GLY A 295 8.02 17.14 10.86
CA GLY A 295 9.46 17.35 10.91
C GLY A 295 10.12 17.42 9.55
N MET A 296 11.39 17.01 9.49
CA MET A 296 12.22 17.06 8.28
C MET A 296 12.85 15.70 8.00
N ILE A 297 12.86 15.31 6.75
CA ILE A 297 13.70 14.22 6.23
C ILE A 297 14.72 14.85 5.27
N ASN A 298 15.98 14.90 5.69
CA ASN A 298 16.99 15.84 5.19
C ASN A 298 16.43 17.27 5.18
N ASP A 299 16.31 17.89 4.00
CA ASP A 299 15.82 19.26 3.83
C ASP A 299 14.34 19.28 3.40
N MET A 300 13.65 18.15 3.38
CA MET A 300 12.24 18.05 2.98
C MET A 300 11.35 17.97 4.21
N HIS A 301 10.41 18.92 4.32
CA HIS A 301 9.37 18.90 5.35
C HIS A 301 8.37 17.78 5.08
N ILE A 302 7.99 17.07 6.16
CA ILE A 302 6.97 16.03 6.16
C ILE A 302 6.09 16.18 7.40
N ARG A 303 4.79 15.99 7.24
CA ARG A 303 3.79 15.97 8.32
C ARG A 303 2.84 14.80 8.16
N GLN A 304 2.03 14.58 9.17
CA GLN A 304 1.01 13.53 9.17
C GLN A 304 0.17 13.53 7.89
N GLY A 305 0.02 12.36 7.27
CA GLY A 305 -0.65 12.14 6.00
C GLY A 305 0.26 12.23 4.76
N GLU A 306 1.40 12.89 4.85
CA GLU A 306 2.30 13.05 3.71
C GLU A 306 3.20 11.85 3.49
N THR A 307 3.57 11.64 2.22
CA THR A 307 4.50 10.60 1.78
C THR A 307 5.61 11.20 0.95
N ILE A 308 6.82 10.72 1.15
CA ILE A 308 7.99 11.06 0.34
C ILE A 308 8.66 9.79 -0.18
N LEU A 309 9.24 9.90 -1.37
CA LEU A 309 10.13 8.90 -1.95
C LEU A 309 11.58 9.32 -1.69
N VAL A 310 12.35 8.42 -1.11
CA VAL A 310 13.80 8.47 -1.01
C VAL A 310 14.35 7.44 -2.01
N PRO A 311 15.07 7.86 -3.06
CA PRO A 311 15.69 6.96 -4.02
C PRO A 311 16.71 6.01 -3.37
N ASN A 312 17.07 4.93 -4.06
CA ASN A 312 18.12 4.02 -3.59
C ASN A 312 19.50 4.71 -3.51
N HIS A 313 20.37 4.15 -2.68
CA HIS A 313 21.75 4.60 -2.46
C HIS A 313 21.90 6.06 -1.99
N MET A 314 20.88 6.61 -1.33
CA MET A 314 20.95 7.97 -0.75
C MET A 314 21.85 8.06 0.49
N GLY A 315 22.36 6.93 1.00
CA GLY A 315 23.22 6.90 2.18
C GLY A 315 22.48 7.30 3.46
N TRP A 316 23.14 8.08 4.32
CA TRP A 316 22.53 8.50 5.58
C TRP A 316 21.48 9.60 5.37
N ILE A 317 20.26 9.32 5.76
CA ILE A 317 19.13 10.26 5.80
C ILE A 317 19.00 10.79 7.22
N LYS A 318 18.96 12.12 7.39
CA LYS A 318 18.69 12.79 8.66
C LYS A 318 17.18 12.91 8.85
N ILE A 319 16.71 12.60 10.05
CA ILE A 319 15.30 12.69 10.44
C ILE A 319 15.23 13.61 11.66
N LYS A 320 14.51 14.72 11.56
CA LYS A 320 14.38 15.72 12.63
C LYS A 320 12.90 16.00 12.92
N GLY A 321 12.59 16.19 14.19
CA GLY A 321 11.25 16.48 14.69
C GLY A 321 10.66 15.30 15.45
N LYS A 322 9.43 15.47 15.90
CA LYS A 322 8.68 14.38 16.53
C LYS A 322 7.86 13.69 15.47
N LEU A 323 8.40 12.58 14.97
CA LEU A 323 7.89 11.86 13.80
C LEU A 323 7.63 10.39 14.09
N ASP A 324 6.55 9.90 13.52
CA ASP A 324 6.21 8.49 13.42
C ASP A 324 6.00 8.13 11.95
N LEU A 325 6.92 7.38 11.39
CA LEU A 325 7.05 7.13 9.96
C LEU A 325 6.96 5.63 9.69
N PHE A 326 6.18 5.25 8.70
CA PHE A 326 6.31 3.93 8.09
C PHE A 326 7.21 4.03 6.85
N LEU A 327 8.14 3.10 6.76
CA LEU A 327 9.02 2.90 5.63
C LEU A 327 8.55 1.66 4.87
N ALA A 328 8.13 1.87 3.63
CA ALA A 328 7.79 0.82 2.68
C ALA A 328 8.84 0.76 1.56
N SER A 329 9.40 -0.42 1.31
CA SER A 329 10.42 -0.66 0.31
C SER A 329 10.24 -2.01 -0.36
N TYR A 330 11.12 -2.33 -1.28
CA TYR A 330 11.16 -3.61 -1.98
C TYR A 330 12.59 -4.10 -2.10
N ARG A 331 12.77 -5.41 -2.04
CA ARG A 331 14.04 -6.08 -2.32
C ARG A 331 13.82 -7.11 -3.42
N ASN A 332 14.68 -7.09 -4.43
CA ASN A 332 14.65 -8.07 -5.51
C ASN A 332 14.80 -9.50 -4.98
N GLN A 333 14.29 -10.47 -5.73
CA GLN A 333 14.29 -11.87 -5.31
C GLN A 333 15.66 -12.53 -5.40
N HIS A 334 16.53 -12.03 -6.28
CA HIS A 334 17.80 -12.67 -6.66
C HIS A 334 19.07 -11.90 -6.25
N ILE A 335 19.00 -11.10 -5.18
CA ILE A 335 20.20 -10.41 -4.65
C ILE A 335 20.58 -10.98 -3.29
#